data_2f298efb62c8e7ab12dfb99bd0cdfd95
#
_entry.id   2f298efb62c8e7ab12dfb99bd0cdfd95
#
_cell.length_a   1.000
_cell.length_b   1.000
_cell.length_c   1.000
_cell.angle_alpha   90.00
_cell.angle_beta   90.00
_cell.angle_gamma   90.00
#
_symmetry.space_group_name_H-M   'P 1'
#
loop_
_entity.id
_entity.type
_entity.pdbx_description
1 polymer ?
#
loop_
_entity_poly.entity_id
_entity_poly.type
_entity_poly.pdbx_seq_one_letter_code
_entity_poly.pdbx_strand_id
1 'polypeptide(L)'
;MSEEAISCVQTAKGPIVSQESPSSAEDQSPVQSKEESMPLARVGGKAPDFEASAYVDGGFKNIRLSDYEGHWVVLCFYPGDFTFVXPTELTAVAVKYPDLQELDVQVLAMSTDSRFSHKIWQEEELSKMVEGGVPFPMLSDAGGKIGQMYGVYDEAGGVDIRGRFLIDPDGVIQAMEVMTPPVGRNVSELFRQVQAFQLVRKTKGAEATPSGWQPGKTTLKVSPDLAGKVWKVWKPEEAF
;
A
#
# COMPACT_ATOMS: atom_id res chain seq x y z
N MET A 1 -21.73 -29.85 -33.64
CA MET A 1 -21.57 -29.76 -32.16
C MET A 1 -20.16 -29.26 -31.91
N SER A 2 -20.05 -28.00 -31.49
CA SER A 2 -18.74 -27.42 -31.19
C SER A 2 -18.28 -27.86 -29.79
N GLU A 3 -17.13 -28.50 -29.75
CA GLU A 3 -16.48 -28.81 -28.45
C GLU A 3 -16.11 -27.50 -27.76
N GLU A 4 -16.75 -27.21 -26.64
CA GLU A 4 -16.33 -26.11 -25.80
C GLU A 4 -14.97 -26.50 -25.17
N ALA A 5 -13.99 -25.65 -25.38
CA ALA A 5 -12.67 -25.85 -24.76
C ALA A 5 -12.83 -25.86 -23.24
N ILE A 6 -12.36 -26.93 -22.63
CA ILE A 6 -12.40 -27.04 -21.16
C ILE A 6 -11.32 -26.10 -20.61
N SER A 7 -11.76 -24.96 -20.09
CA SER A 7 -10.85 -24.05 -19.40
C SER A 7 -10.57 -24.58 -17.98
N CYS A 8 -9.32 -24.57 -17.60
CA CYS A 8 -8.92 -24.97 -16.25
C CYS A 8 -9.38 -24.01 -15.17
N VAL A 9 -9.86 -22.83 -15.56
CA VAL A 9 -10.35 -21.80 -14.63
C VAL A 9 -11.73 -21.36 -15.08
N GLN A 10 -12.74 -21.55 -14.22
CA GLN A 10 -14.08 -21.01 -14.47
C GLN A 10 -14.21 -19.64 -13.82
N THR A 11 -14.67 -18.67 -14.59
CA THR A 11 -14.93 -17.33 -14.07
C THR A 11 -16.12 -17.36 -13.13
N ALA A 12 -15.96 -16.74 -11.97
CA ALA A 12 -17.06 -16.60 -11.01
C ALA A 12 -18.17 -15.73 -11.62
N LYS A 13 -19.43 -16.04 -11.30
CA LYS A 13 -20.58 -15.31 -11.84
C LYS A 13 -20.83 -13.97 -11.14
N GLY A 14 -19.99 -13.61 -10.17
CA GLY A 14 -20.11 -12.34 -9.46
C GLY A 14 -20.85 -12.48 -8.14
N PRO A 15 -21.06 -11.36 -7.43
CA PRO A 15 -21.69 -11.40 -6.12
C PRO A 15 -23.16 -11.80 -6.23
N ILE A 16 -23.62 -12.54 -5.22
CA ILE A 16 -25.05 -12.85 -5.07
C ILE A 16 -25.72 -11.64 -4.45
N VAL A 17 -26.52 -10.93 -5.24
CA VAL A 17 -27.27 -9.75 -4.78
C VAL A 17 -28.72 -10.20 -4.57
N SER A 18 -29.26 -9.98 -3.37
CA SER A 18 -30.66 -10.25 -3.09
C SER A 18 -31.54 -9.33 -3.94
N GLN A 19 -32.41 -9.91 -4.77
CA GLN A 19 -33.34 -9.10 -5.56
C GLN A 19 -34.45 -8.60 -4.63
N GLU A 20 -34.40 -7.31 -4.33
CA GLU A 20 -35.61 -6.65 -3.81
C GLU A 20 -36.54 -6.44 -5.01
N SER A 21 -37.79 -6.81 -4.84
CA SER A 21 -38.80 -6.69 -5.90
C SER A 21 -38.94 -5.21 -6.30
N PRO A 22 -38.96 -4.90 -7.60
CA PRO A 22 -39.06 -3.50 -8.02
C PRO A 22 -40.47 -2.98 -7.75
N SER A 23 -40.57 -1.92 -6.98
CA SER A 23 -41.76 -1.11 -6.96
C SER A 23 -41.76 -0.25 -8.22
N SER A 24 -42.91 -0.19 -8.89
CA SER A 24 -43.10 0.53 -10.13
C SER A 24 -42.62 1.98 -10.07
N ALA A 25 -41.65 2.33 -10.88
CA ALA A 25 -41.19 3.69 -11.05
C ALA A 25 -41.37 4.14 -12.49
N GLU A 26 -41.89 5.34 -12.66
CA GLU A 26 -42.14 5.96 -13.94
C GLU A 26 -40.86 6.29 -14.71
N ASP A 27 -41.00 6.18 -16.01
CA ASP A 27 -40.00 6.46 -17.04
C ASP A 27 -39.51 7.91 -16.98
N GLN A 28 -38.26 8.08 -16.60
CA GLN A 28 -37.48 9.29 -16.92
C GLN A 28 -36.09 8.87 -17.41
N SER A 29 -35.87 9.11 -18.67
CA SER A 29 -34.60 8.82 -19.33
C SER A 29 -33.46 9.55 -18.64
N PRO A 30 -32.42 8.84 -18.13
CA PRO A 30 -31.32 9.53 -17.51
C PRO A 30 -30.40 10.12 -18.56
N VAL A 31 -30.06 11.38 -18.37
CA VAL A 31 -28.88 11.97 -18.99
C VAL A 31 -27.68 11.17 -18.45
N GLN A 32 -27.06 10.40 -19.32
CA GLN A 32 -25.81 9.71 -18.97
C GLN A 32 -24.73 10.76 -18.80
N SER A 33 -24.59 11.25 -17.58
CA SER A 33 -23.31 11.83 -17.17
C SER A 33 -22.31 10.66 -17.16
N LYS A 34 -21.29 10.72 -17.99
CA LYS A 34 -20.13 9.85 -17.85
C LYS A 34 -19.50 10.24 -16.50
N GLU A 35 -19.85 9.51 -15.44
CA GLU A 35 -19.07 9.54 -14.24
C GLU A 35 -17.70 8.98 -14.62
N GLU A 36 -16.70 9.85 -14.73
CA GLU A 36 -15.32 9.40 -14.80
C GLU A 36 -15.06 8.63 -13.52
N SER A 37 -14.95 7.31 -13.62
CA SER A 37 -14.67 6.48 -12.48
C SER A 37 -13.31 6.89 -11.93
N MET A 38 -13.27 7.26 -10.64
CA MET A 38 -12.02 7.60 -9.94
C MET A 38 -11.09 6.39 -9.98
N PRO A 39 -9.80 6.58 -10.36
CA PRO A 39 -8.87 5.46 -10.35
C PRO A 39 -8.72 4.92 -8.93
N LEU A 40 -8.82 3.59 -8.79
CA LEU A 40 -8.70 2.93 -7.49
C LEU A 40 -7.41 2.13 -7.42
N ALA A 41 -6.73 2.23 -6.29
CA ALA A 41 -5.52 1.47 -6.03
C ALA A 41 -5.84 -0.03 -5.94
N ARG A 42 -5.01 -0.84 -6.61
CA ARG A 42 -5.11 -2.31 -6.52
C ARG A 42 -3.75 -2.93 -6.76
N VAL A 43 -3.51 -4.08 -6.15
CA VAL A 43 -2.27 -4.83 -6.37
C VAL A 43 -2.19 -5.25 -7.85
N GLY A 44 -1.01 -5.07 -8.43
CA GLY A 44 -0.76 -5.34 -9.83
C GLY A 44 -1.12 -4.20 -10.78
N GLY A 45 -1.74 -3.14 -10.27
CA GLY A 45 -2.11 -1.97 -11.05
C GLY A 45 -1.20 -0.78 -10.78
N LYS A 46 -1.26 0.20 -11.67
CA LYS A 46 -0.54 1.46 -11.46
C LYS A 46 -1.11 2.18 -10.22
N ALA A 47 -0.22 2.65 -9.37
CA ALA A 47 -0.62 3.47 -8.23
C ALA A 47 -1.22 4.78 -8.73
N PRO A 48 -2.43 5.16 -8.30
CA PRO A 48 -3.00 6.45 -8.69
C PRO A 48 -2.08 7.61 -8.33
N ASP A 49 -1.74 8.43 -9.30
CA ASP A 49 -0.87 9.58 -9.05
C ASP A 49 -1.64 10.68 -8.31
N PHE A 50 -0.91 11.48 -7.57
CA PHE A 50 -1.49 12.60 -6.80
C PHE A 50 -0.44 13.69 -6.58
N GLU A 51 -0.91 14.87 -6.19
CA GLU A 51 -0.08 15.94 -5.65
C GLU A 51 -0.66 16.34 -4.29
N ALA A 52 0.20 16.47 -3.29
CA ALA A 52 -0.22 16.87 -1.95
C ALA A 52 0.82 17.81 -1.35
N SER A 53 0.36 18.75 -0.52
CA SER A 53 1.28 19.58 0.25
C SER A 53 1.87 18.75 1.39
N ALA A 54 3.11 19.04 1.77
CA ALA A 54 3.83 18.24 2.75
C ALA A 54 4.68 19.12 3.67
N TYR A 55 4.93 18.59 4.84
CA TYR A 55 6.02 19.05 5.72
C TYR A 55 7.19 18.07 5.59
N VAL A 56 8.36 18.61 5.28
CA VAL A 56 9.58 17.80 5.12
C VAL A 56 10.80 18.71 5.25
N ASP A 57 11.86 18.19 5.85
CA ASP A 57 13.16 18.90 6.01
C ASP A 57 13.01 20.31 6.61
N GLY A 58 12.09 20.44 7.57
CA GLY A 58 11.89 21.71 8.26
C GLY A 58 11.09 22.75 7.48
N GLY A 59 10.54 22.40 6.32
CA GLY A 59 9.80 23.31 5.46
C GLY A 59 8.58 22.70 4.84
N PHE A 60 7.97 23.42 3.93
CA PHE A 60 6.75 23.00 3.23
C PHE A 60 7.00 22.95 1.74
N LYS A 61 6.53 21.90 1.09
CA LYS A 61 6.54 21.80 -0.37
C LYS A 61 5.42 20.90 -0.86
N ASN A 62 5.12 20.98 -2.15
CA ASN A 62 4.19 20.03 -2.78
C ASN A 62 4.99 18.85 -3.31
N ILE A 63 4.40 17.66 -3.19
CA ILE A 63 5.01 16.40 -3.59
C ILE A 63 4.02 15.65 -4.48
N ARG A 64 4.50 15.12 -5.57
CA ARG A 64 3.75 14.21 -6.44
C ARG A 64 4.30 12.80 -6.27
N LEU A 65 3.42 11.80 -6.30
CA LEU A 65 3.87 10.41 -6.31
C LEU A 65 4.79 10.16 -7.51
N SER A 66 4.45 10.71 -8.67
CA SER A 66 5.25 10.55 -9.90
C SER A 66 6.65 11.16 -9.81
N ASP A 67 6.93 12.02 -8.82
CA ASP A 67 8.30 12.51 -8.59
C ASP A 67 9.27 11.37 -8.24
N TYR A 68 8.75 10.24 -7.80
CA TYR A 68 9.56 9.10 -7.34
C TYR A 68 9.60 7.95 -8.35
N GLU A 69 9.19 8.17 -9.61
CA GLU A 69 9.33 7.15 -10.65
C GLU A 69 10.79 6.68 -10.75
N GLY A 70 10.97 5.38 -10.89
CA GLY A 70 12.29 4.77 -10.90
C GLY A 70 12.79 4.32 -9.53
N HIS A 71 12.05 4.65 -8.47
CA HIS A 71 12.39 4.28 -7.08
C HIS A 71 11.24 3.49 -6.46
N TRP A 72 11.55 2.70 -5.44
CA TRP A 72 10.52 2.07 -4.62
C TRP A 72 9.89 3.11 -3.72
N VAL A 73 8.57 3.01 -3.51
CA VAL A 73 7.85 3.92 -2.60
C VAL A 73 7.03 3.10 -1.62
N VAL A 74 7.09 3.48 -0.35
CA VAL A 74 6.14 3.02 0.67
C VAL A 74 5.24 4.21 0.98
N LEU A 75 3.98 4.11 0.57
CA LEU A 75 2.97 5.13 0.86
C LEU A 75 2.17 4.64 2.08
N CYS A 76 2.20 5.42 3.15
CA CYS A 76 1.71 5.01 4.45
C CYS A 76 0.64 5.99 4.95
N PHE A 77 -0.62 5.58 4.85
CA PHE A 77 -1.75 6.36 5.37
C PHE A 77 -1.96 6.05 6.86
N TYR A 78 -2.38 7.06 7.62
CA TYR A 78 -2.68 6.91 9.04
C TYR A 78 -3.81 7.85 9.47
N PRO A 79 -4.49 7.56 10.60
CA PRO A 79 -5.70 8.30 10.97
C PRO A 79 -5.49 9.76 11.37
N GLY A 80 -4.35 10.09 11.97
CA GLY A 80 -4.14 11.47 12.35
C GLY A 80 -2.96 11.69 13.26
N ASP A 81 -2.48 12.92 13.23
CA ASP A 81 -1.44 13.42 14.14
C ASP A 81 -1.95 13.38 15.58
N PHE A 82 -1.03 13.29 16.53
CA PHE A 82 -1.33 13.31 17.99
C PHE A 82 -2.28 12.19 18.44
N THR A 83 -2.37 11.10 17.66
CA THR A 83 -3.11 9.90 18.07
C THR A 83 -2.16 8.92 18.79
N PHE A 84 -2.63 7.73 19.14
CA PHE A 84 -1.88 6.85 20.05
C PHE A 84 -0.97 5.85 19.35
N VAL A 85 -1.38 5.33 18.23
CA VAL A 85 -0.61 4.31 17.49
C VAL A 85 0.35 4.91 16.45
N UNK A 86 0.10 5.99 15.68
CA UNK A 86 0.69 6.44 14.87
C UNK A 86 1.86 6.70 15.13
N PRO A 87 2.13 7.50 16.27
CA PRO A 87 3.54 7.84 16.52
C PRO A 87 4.47 6.62 16.64
N THR A 88 3.98 5.53 17.18
CA THR A 88 4.79 4.32 17.28
C THR A 88 5.17 3.76 15.90
N GLU A 89 4.24 3.81 14.95
CA GLU A 89 4.49 3.30 13.60
C GLU A 89 5.51 4.16 12.85
N LEU A 90 5.30 5.48 12.83
CA LEU A 90 6.17 6.37 12.06
C LEU A 90 7.58 6.42 12.63
N THR A 91 7.71 6.43 13.96
CA THR A 91 9.05 6.45 14.56
C THR A 91 9.76 5.10 14.40
N ALA A 92 9.03 3.97 14.39
CA ALA A 92 9.62 2.67 14.07
C ALA A 92 10.14 2.65 12.62
N VAL A 93 9.37 3.21 11.68
CA VAL A 93 9.83 3.35 10.29
C VAL A 93 11.04 4.28 10.22
N ALA A 94 11.04 5.39 10.99
CA ALA A 94 12.15 6.33 11.01
C ALA A 94 13.46 5.67 11.47
N VAL A 95 13.38 4.79 12.47
CA VAL A 95 14.56 4.03 12.93
C VAL A 95 15.12 3.16 11.81
N LYS A 96 14.25 2.57 10.98
CA LYS A 96 14.65 1.70 9.87
C LYS A 96 14.85 2.44 8.54
N TYR A 97 14.60 3.75 8.51
CA TYR A 97 14.64 4.49 7.25
C TYR A 97 16.02 4.48 6.58
N PRO A 98 17.15 4.59 7.31
CA PRO A 98 18.45 4.47 6.63
C PRO A 98 18.61 3.14 5.89
N ASP A 99 18.14 2.04 6.47
CA ASP A 99 18.20 0.73 5.80
C ASP A 99 17.27 0.70 4.59
N LEU A 100 16.08 1.30 4.68
CA LEU A 100 15.16 1.42 3.55
C LEU A 100 15.77 2.26 2.43
N GLN A 101 16.45 3.37 2.78
CA GLN A 101 17.13 4.20 1.78
C GLN A 101 18.24 3.45 1.05
N GLU A 102 18.97 2.58 1.75
CA GLU A 102 19.98 1.71 1.11
C GLU A 102 19.34 0.76 0.09
N LEU A 103 18.07 0.41 0.29
CA LEU A 103 17.30 -0.40 -0.65
C LEU A 103 16.57 0.43 -1.69
N ASP A 104 16.90 1.73 -1.80
CA ASP A 104 16.27 2.66 -2.74
C ASP A 104 14.76 2.81 -2.50
N VAL A 105 14.34 2.90 -1.24
CA VAL A 105 12.94 3.05 -0.86
C VAL A 105 12.70 4.44 -0.28
N GLN A 106 11.72 5.16 -0.87
CA GLN A 106 11.20 6.41 -0.32
C GLN A 106 9.94 6.12 0.48
N VAL A 107 9.87 6.63 1.70
CA VAL A 107 8.66 6.57 2.51
C VAL A 107 7.91 7.90 2.38
N LEU A 108 6.59 7.82 2.21
CA LEU A 108 5.67 8.96 2.21
C LEU A 108 4.58 8.66 3.23
N ALA A 109 4.48 9.47 4.28
CA ALA A 109 3.43 9.34 5.28
C ALA A 109 2.29 10.30 4.94
N MET A 110 1.04 9.90 5.14
CA MET A 110 -0.11 10.72 4.74
C MET A 110 -1.28 10.57 5.71
N SER A 111 -1.87 11.71 6.07
CA SER A 111 -3.15 11.74 6.79
C SER A 111 -3.98 12.92 6.31
N THR A 112 -5.19 13.05 6.81
CA THR A 112 -6.04 14.21 6.49
C THR A 112 -5.64 15.48 7.22
N ASP A 113 -4.68 15.42 8.15
CA ASP A 113 -4.19 16.59 8.88
C ASP A 113 -3.46 17.55 7.94
N SER A 114 -3.41 18.82 8.36
CA SER A 114 -2.69 19.83 7.59
C SER A 114 -1.18 19.69 7.76
N ARG A 115 -0.43 20.20 6.77
CA ARG A 115 1.04 20.25 6.87
C ARG A 115 1.51 21.06 8.10
N PHE A 116 0.68 21.97 8.58
CA PHE A 116 1.00 22.74 9.79
C PHE A 116 0.87 21.89 11.04
N SER A 117 -0.13 21.00 11.08
CA SER A 117 -0.26 20.02 12.16
C SER A 117 0.97 19.09 12.16
N HIS A 118 1.35 18.56 10.98
CA HIS A 118 2.53 17.70 10.83
C HIS A 118 3.77 18.37 11.40
N LYS A 119 3.98 19.66 11.11
CA LYS A 119 5.12 20.41 11.64
C LYS A 119 5.12 20.40 13.17
N ILE A 120 4.00 20.76 13.78
CA ILE A 120 3.92 20.83 15.25
C ILE A 120 4.05 19.45 15.86
N TRP A 121 3.44 18.43 15.23
CA TRP A 121 3.55 17.06 15.73
C TRP A 121 5.01 16.57 15.68
N GLN A 122 5.71 16.87 14.60
CA GLN A 122 7.13 16.56 14.49
C GLN A 122 7.93 17.19 15.63
N GLU A 123 7.68 18.50 15.90
CA GLU A 123 8.43 19.25 16.92
C GLU A 123 8.07 18.81 18.33
N GLU A 124 6.79 18.54 18.62
CA GLU A 124 6.31 18.35 19.99
C GLU A 124 6.31 16.88 20.45
N GLU A 125 6.27 15.93 19.52
CA GLU A 125 6.21 14.53 19.91
C GLU A 125 7.21 13.64 19.18
N LEU A 126 7.19 13.62 17.83
CA LEU A 126 8.00 12.64 17.10
C LEU A 126 9.50 12.82 17.37
N SER A 127 9.96 14.08 17.48
CA SER A 127 11.37 14.38 17.77
C SER A 127 11.80 13.93 19.18
N LYS A 128 10.85 13.66 20.06
CA LYS A 128 11.14 13.13 21.40
C LYS A 128 11.20 11.60 21.42
N MET A 129 10.64 10.97 20.39
CA MET A 129 10.63 9.50 20.26
C MET A 129 11.80 8.98 19.42
N VAL A 130 12.23 9.75 18.41
CA VAL A 130 13.39 9.41 17.59
C VAL A 130 14.17 10.71 17.33
N GLU A 131 15.48 10.65 17.46
CA GLU A 131 16.34 11.83 17.31
C GLU A 131 16.13 12.46 15.92
N GLY A 132 15.79 13.75 15.92
CA GLY A 132 15.51 14.49 14.69
C GLY A 132 14.11 14.30 14.15
N GLY A 133 13.28 13.47 14.77
CA GLY A 133 11.92 13.17 14.29
C GLY A 133 11.91 12.24 13.11
N VAL A 134 10.80 12.19 12.39
CA VAL A 134 10.70 11.34 11.19
C VAL A 134 11.38 12.05 10.01
N PRO A 135 12.24 11.35 9.26
CA PRO A 135 13.06 11.99 8.22
C PRO A 135 12.45 11.94 6.82
N PHE A 136 11.19 11.57 6.69
CA PHE A 136 10.51 11.43 5.41
C PHE A 136 9.32 12.41 5.35
N PRO A 137 8.82 12.71 4.12
CA PRO A 137 7.71 13.65 3.98
C PRO A 137 6.43 13.22 4.67
N MET A 138 5.77 14.18 5.31
CA MET A 138 4.45 14.01 5.91
C MET A 138 3.45 14.83 5.07
N LEU A 139 2.61 14.14 4.33
CA LEU A 139 1.71 14.72 3.33
C LEU A 139 0.32 14.95 3.90
N SER A 140 -0.34 15.99 3.41
CA SER A 140 -1.68 16.39 3.84
C SER A 140 -2.70 16.00 2.75
N ASP A 141 -3.60 15.08 3.08
CA ASP A 141 -4.75 14.74 2.24
C ASP A 141 -6.02 15.40 2.80
N ALA A 142 -5.97 16.72 2.99
CA ALA A 142 -7.13 17.44 3.54
C ALA A 142 -8.36 17.22 2.66
N GLY A 143 -9.40 16.66 3.25
CA GLY A 143 -10.62 16.29 2.54
C GLY A 143 -10.66 14.85 2.06
N GLY A 144 -9.59 14.07 2.22
CA GLY A 144 -9.60 12.61 2.01
C GLY A 144 -9.66 12.13 0.57
N LYS A 145 -9.38 13.00 -0.41
CA LYS A 145 -9.51 12.62 -1.83
C LYS A 145 -8.50 11.55 -2.24
N ILE A 146 -7.27 11.65 -1.72
CA ILE A 146 -6.25 10.66 -2.03
C ILE A 146 -6.58 9.35 -1.31
N GLY A 147 -6.98 9.43 -0.03
CA GLY A 147 -7.43 8.26 0.71
C GLY A 147 -8.58 7.53 0.03
N GLN A 148 -9.50 8.27 -0.60
CA GLN A 148 -10.58 7.66 -1.39
C GLN A 148 -10.02 6.87 -2.59
N MET A 149 -9.07 7.44 -3.33
CA MET A 149 -8.43 6.74 -4.45
C MET A 149 -7.70 5.46 -4.02
N TYR A 150 -7.19 5.48 -2.80
CA TYR A 150 -6.44 4.33 -2.27
C TYR A 150 -7.32 3.40 -1.43
N GLY A 151 -8.62 3.70 -1.31
CA GLY A 151 -9.58 2.84 -0.61
C GLY A 151 -9.38 2.82 0.90
N VAL A 152 -8.82 3.89 1.47
CA VAL A 152 -8.50 3.96 2.90
C VAL A 152 -9.18 5.12 3.63
N TYR A 153 -10.02 5.90 2.98
CA TYR A 153 -10.71 7.01 3.63
C TYR A 153 -12.00 6.52 4.30
N ASP A 154 -12.13 6.78 5.58
CA ASP A 154 -13.35 6.52 6.35
C ASP A 154 -14.21 7.78 6.34
N GLU A 155 -15.27 7.79 5.53
CA GLU A 155 -16.14 8.94 5.39
C GLU A 155 -16.86 9.28 6.71
N ALA A 156 -17.20 8.29 7.51
CA ALA A 156 -17.91 8.52 8.77
C ALA A 156 -17.00 9.18 9.79
N GLY A 157 -15.73 8.79 9.83
CA GLY A 157 -14.73 9.38 10.73
C GLY A 157 -14.07 10.63 10.19
N GLY A 158 -14.13 10.85 8.87
CA GLY A 158 -13.44 11.97 8.24
C GLY A 158 -11.92 11.84 8.22
N VAL A 159 -11.40 10.62 8.31
CA VAL A 159 -9.97 10.35 8.44
C VAL A 159 -9.58 9.17 7.58
N ASP A 160 -8.29 9.00 7.34
CA ASP A 160 -7.80 7.77 6.73
C ASP A 160 -7.69 6.67 7.78
N ILE A 161 -7.87 5.42 7.35
CA ILE A 161 -7.49 4.25 8.18
C ILE A 161 -6.04 3.87 7.86
N ARG A 162 -5.52 2.82 8.50
CA ARG A 162 -4.13 2.42 8.27
C ARG A 162 -3.99 1.68 6.96
N GLY A 163 -3.45 2.36 5.94
CA GLY A 163 -3.15 1.76 4.65
C GLY A 163 -1.66 1.88 4.35
N ARG A 164 -1.04 0.79 3.89
CA ARG A 164 0.35 0.78 3.47
C ARG A 164 0.43 0.15 2.10
N PHE A 165 1.06 0.86 1.16
CA PHE A 165 1.17 0.44 -0.23
C PHE A 165 2.65 0.41 -0.61
N LEU A 166 3.13 -0.74 -1.08
CA LEU A 166 4.48 -0.88 -1.59
C LEU A 166 4.41 -0.77 -3.11
N ILE A 167 5.08 0.24 -3.66
CA ILE A 167 5.03 0.60 -5.08
C ILE A 167 6.42 0.40 -5.66
N ASP A 168 6.51 -0.29 -6.79
CA ASP A 168 7.80 -0.58 -7.42
C ASP A 168 8.27 0.57 -8.33
N PRO A 169 9.50 0.51 -8.86
CA PRO A 169 10.02 1.59 -9.71
C PRO A 169 9.23 1.87 -10.99
N ASP A 170 8.40 0.93 -11.43
CA ASP A 170 7.51 1.15 -12.58
C ASP A 170 6.19 1.79 -12.18
N GLY A 171 6.00 2.11 -10.88
CA GLY A 171 4.78 2.70 -10.36
C GLY A 171 3.66 1.69 -10.11
N VAL A 172 3.97 0.39 -10.06
CA VAL A 172 2.98 -0.68 -9.86
C VAL A 172 2.92 -1.04 -8.38
N ILE A 173 1.71 -1.14 -7.84
CA ILE A 173 1.51 -1.58 -6.45
C ILE A 173 1.79 -3.08 -6.35
N GLN A 174 2.79 -3.45 -5.57
CA GLN A 174 3.17 -4.85 -5.36
C GLN A 174 2.51 -5.44 -4.12
N ALA A 175 2.21 -4.62 -3.12
CA ALA A 175 1.56 -5.11 -1.89
C ALA A 175 0.70 -4.01 -1.28
N MET A 176 -0.38 -4.41 -0.65
CA MET A 176 -1.27 -3.53 0.12
C MET A 176 -1.55 -4.19 1.47
N GLU A 177 -1.52 -3.39 2.54
CA GLU A 177 -1.99 -3.81 3.86
C GLU A 177 -2.90 -2.73 4.38
N VAL A 178 -4.15 -3.06 4.64
CA VAL A 178 -5.14 -2.09 5.14
C VAL A 178 -5.76 -2.64 6.43
N MET A 179 -5.72 -1.84 7.47
CA MET A 179 -6.13 -2.27 8.82
C MET A 179 -6.96 -1.19 9.49
N THR A 180 -7.86 -1.63 10.36
CA THR A 180 -8.58 -0.70 11.23
C THR A 180 -7.63 -0.05 12.23
N PRO A 181 -7.95 1.17 12.72
CA PRO A 181 -6.97 1.99 13.45
C PRO A 181 -6.36 1.42 14.72
N PRO A 182 -7.00 0.53 15.50
CA PRO A 182 -6.40 0.14 16.80
C PRO A 182 -5.10 -0.66 16.75
N VAL A 183 -4.75 -1.27 15.61
CA VAL A 183 -3.60 -2.17 15.52
C VAL A 183 -2.52 -1.54 14.65
N GLY A 184 -1.30 -1.41 15.20
CA GLY A 184 -0.15 -0.87 14.45
C GLY A 184 0.46 -1.91 13.51
N ARG A 185 0.98 -1.43 12.39
CA ARG A 185 1.60 -2.27 11.35
C ARG A 185 3.02 -2.68 11.77
N ASN A 186 3.49 -3.79 11.23
CA ASN A 186 4.80 -4.35 11.57
C ASN A 186 5.86 -3.86 10.57
N VAL A 187 6.84 -3.09 11.06
CA VAL A 187 7.91 -2.54 10.23
C VAL A 187 8.88 -3.62 9.76
N SER A 188 9.11 -4.65 10.58
CA SER A 188 9.97 -5.77 10.16
C SER A 188 9.37 -6.51 8.97
N GLU A 189 8.05 -6.67 8.95
CA GLU A 189 7.37 -7.28 7.80
C GLU A 189 7.45 -6.39 6.56
N LEU A 190 7.32 -5.07 6.73
CA LEU A 190 7.53 -4.14 5.61
C LEU A 190 8.92 -4.33 5.00
N PHE A 191 9.94 -4.35 5.85
CA PHE A 191 11.33 -4.51 5.41
C PHE A 191 11.54 -5.84 4.69
N ARG A 192 10.95 -6.91 5.24
CA ARG A 192 10.99 -8.24 4.64
C ARG A 192 10.33 -8.25 3.25
N GLN A 193 9.15 -7.63 3.12
CA GLN A 193 8.44 -7.58 1.84
C GLN A 193 9.21 -6.80 0.79
N VAL A 194 9.80 -5.66 1.15
CA VAL A 194 10.64 -4.88 0.23
C VAL A 194 11.74 -5.78 -0.36
N GLN A 195 12.47 -6.46 0.51
CA GLN A 195 13.58 -7.31 0.06
C GLN A 195 13.10 -8.48 -0.80
N ALA A 196 11.94 -9.06 -0.45
CA ALA A 196 11.35 -10.16 -1.22
C ALA A 196 10.97 -9.70 -2.63
N PHE A 197 10.26 -8.58 -2.75
CA PHE A 197 9.86 -8.07 -4.06
C PHE A 197 11.07 -7.62 -4.89
N GLN A 198 12.10 -7.07 -4.24
CA GLN A 198 13.34 -6.70 -4.93
C GLN A 198 14.06 -7.92 -5.50
N LEU A 199 14.09 -9.03 -4.76
CA LEU A 199 14.68 -10.28 -5.27
C LEU A 199 13.92 -10.79 -6.49
N VAL A 200 12.60 -10.81 -6.42
CA VAL A 200 11.78 -11.26 -7.55
C VAL A 200 12.01 -10.39 -8.78
N ARG A 201 12.06 -9.07 -8.60
CA ARG A 201 12.34 -8.12 -9.68
C ARG A 201 13.74 -8.34 -10.26
N LYS A 202 14.75 -8.45 -9.40
CA LYS A 202 16.15 -8.66 -9.82
C LYS A 202 16.33 -9.94 -10.64
N THR A 203 15.61 -11.01 -10.27
CA THR A 203 15.69 -12.30 -10.99
C THR A 203 14.70 -12.39 -12.16
N LYS A 204 13.94 -11.33 -12.42
CA LYS A 204 12.90 -11.29 -13.47
C LYS A 204 11.89 -12.43 -13.32
N GLY A 205 11.54 -12.77 -12.08
CA GLY A 205 10.59 -13.82 -11.77
C GLY A 205 11.15 -15.24 -11.82
N ALA A 206 12.44 -15.41 -12.07
CA ALA A 206 13.04 -16.74 -12.05
C ALA A 206 13.07 -17.37 -10.66
N GLU A 207 13.08 -16.53 -9.62
CA GLU A 207 13.01 -16.97 -8.24
C GLU A 207 11.75 -16.38 -7.58
N ALA A 208 11.09 -17.19 -6.77
CA ALA A 208 10.00 -16.75 -5.91
C ALA A 208 10.41 -16.94 -4.44
N THR A 209 9.83 -16.13 -3.58
CA THR A 209 10.12 -16.19 -2.14
C THR A 209 8.99 -16.94 -1.44
N PRO A 210 9.30 -18.05 -0.76
CA PRO A 210 8.26 -18.78 -0.04
C PRO A 210 7.82 -18.06 1.24
N SER A 211 6.81 -18.61 1.88
CA SER A 211 6.29 -18.07 3.14
C SER A 211 7.43 -17.86 4.15
N GLY A 212 7.44 -16.71 4.81
CA GLY A 212 8.43 -16.40 5.84
C GLY A 212 9.85 -16.15 5.32
N TRP A 213 10.04 -16.08 4.01
CA TRP A 213 11.36 -15.87 3.43
C TRP A 213 12.02 -14.61 3.98
N GLN A 214 13.30 -14.71 4.25
CA GLN A 214 14.17 -13.59 4.59
C GLN A 214 15.46 -13.73 3.79
N PRO A 215 16.22 -12.66 3.58
CA PRO A 215 17.50 -12.76 2.86
C PRO A 215 18.39 -13.86 3.44
N GLY A 216 18.93 -14.69 2.54
CA GLY A 216 19.75 -15.83 2.90
C GLY A 216 19.00 -17.14 3.01
N LYS A 217 17.65 -17.11 3.11
CA LYS A 217 16.84 -18.33 3.12
C LYS A 217 16.59 -18.84 1.69
N THR A 218 16.16 -20.09 1.60
CA THR A 218 15.89 -20.78 0.33
C THR A 218 14.84 -20.05 -0.49
N THR A 219 15.13 -19.79 -1.77
CA THR A 219 14.15 -19.35 -2.76
C THR A 219 13.64 -20.54 -3.55
N LEU A 220 12.53 -20.34 -4.25
CA LEU A 220 11.98 -21.36 -5.15
C LEU A 220 12.36 -21.01 -6.58
N LYS A 221 13.03 -21.95 -7.28
CA LYS A 221 13.36 -21.78 -8.70
C LYS A 221 12.11 -22.10 -9.52
N VAL A 222 11.48 -21.05 -10.08
CA VAL A 222 10.19 -21.20 -10.75
C VAL A 222 10.37 -21.95 -12.06
N SER A 223 9.75 -23.14 -12.17
CA SER A 223 9.79 -23.94 -13.40
C SER A 223 8.58 -24.89 -13.42
N PRO A 224 8.16 -25.33 -14.62
CA PRO A 224 7.10 -26.34 -14.70
C PRO A 224 7.43 -27.64 -13.93
N ASP A 225 8.69 -28.00 -13.85
CA ASP A 225 9.11 -29.23 -13.17
C ASP A 225 8.94 -29.15 -11.65
N LEU A 226 8.87 -27.96 -11.09
CA LEU A 226 8.67 -27.77 -9.65
C LEU A 226 7.19 -27.92 -9.25
N ALA A 227 6.29 -27.85 -10.21
CA ALA A 227 4.84 -27.96 -9.93
C ALA A 227 4.55 -29.33 -9.28
N GLY A 228 3.90 -29.30 -8.12
CA GLY A 228 3.60 -30.50 -7.35
C GLY A 228 4.79 -31.09 -6.60
N LYS A 229 5.96 -30.44 -6.64
CA LYS A 229 7.20 -30.97 -6.04
C LYS A 229 7.88 -30.00 -5.08
N VAL A 230 7.21 -28.92 -4.69
CA VAL A 230 7.80 -27.93 -3.78
C VAL A 230 8.23 -28.57 -2.46
N TRP A 231 7.50 -29.61 -2.01
CA TRP A 231 7.82 -30.35 -0.78
C TRP A 231 9.23 -30.97 -0.80
N LYS A 232 9.83 -31.13 -1.96
CA LYS A 232 11.20 -31.67 -2.10
C LYS A 232 12.26 -30.61 -1.76
N VAL A 233 11.93 -29.31 -1.90
CA VAL A 233 12.92 -28.24 -1.80
C VAL A 233 12.64 -27.26 -0.66
N TRP A 234 11.47 -27.37 -0.02
CA TRP A 234 11.07 -26.44 1.06
C TRP A 234 10.19 -27.15 2.08
N LYS A 235 10.38 -26.83 3.34
CA LYS A 235 9.62 -27.41 4.46
C LYS A 235 8.86 -26.29 5.19
N PRO A 236 7.64 -26.59 5.71
CA PRO A 236 6.84 -25.56 6.42
C PRO A 236 7.57 -24.90 7.60
N GLU A 237 8.46 -25.62 8.27
CA GLU A 237 9.22 -25.10 9.40
C GLU A 237 10.18 -23.98 8.97
N GLU A 238 10.53 -23.91 7.69
CA GLU A 238 11.40 -22.84 7.16
C GLU A 238 10.69 -21.47 7.12
N ALA A 239 9.36 -21.45 7.33
CA ALA A 239 8.60 -20.21 7.34
C ALA A 239 8.79 -19.39 8.63
N PHE A 240 9.44 -19.94 9.69
CA PHE A 240 9.58 -19.31 11.00
C PHE A 240 11.01 -19.07 11.44
#